data_82af3bdd6713662f0a7e36f234df5eaa
#
_entry.id   82af3bdd6713662f0a7e36f234df5eaa
#
_cell.length_a   1.000
_cell.length_b   1.000
_cell.length_c   1.000
_cell.angle_alpha   90.00
_cell.angle_beta   90.00
_cell.angle_gamma   90.00
#
_symmetry.space_group_name_H-M   'P 1'
#
loop_
_entity.id
_entity.type
_entity.pdbx_description
1 polymer ?
#
loop_
_entity_poly.entity_id
_entity_poly.type
_entity_poly.pdbx_seq_one_letter_code
_entity_poly.pdbx_strand_id
1 'polypeptide(L)'
;MELTLASRDALTELINIGYGRAAGALSELTGYRIMLEVPQISLHEIASIGPMLEDILDGRVASVNQAFTGSMSGNALLLLDESSAIALSRLLSEDRSVDARLDSNAREIITEVGNILLNACLGVFGNLLRVPVSFSVPMLSVDTIPAILESVAHRAREPLQFGLMIHTRFRIKTGNVTGYMVIVLGIASLDRLMRELEQWEQRQMQ
;
A
#
# COMPACT_ATOMS: atom_id res chain seq x y z
N MET A 1 16.72 11.77 -5.78
CA MET A 1 15.85 12.74 -5.07
C MET A 1 15.58 12.18 -3.68
N GLU A 2 15.69 12.99 -2.62
CA GLU A 2 15.46 12.53 -1.24
C GLU A 2 14.29 13.31 -0.63
N LEU A 3 13.52 12.66 0.24
CA LEU A 3 12.50 13.33 1.04
C LEU A 3 13.18 14.21 2.09
N THR A 4 12.74 15.47 2.24
CA THR A 4 13.09 16.28 3.39
C THR A 4 12.52 15.67 4.67
N LEU A 5 13.04 16.02 5.83
CA LEU A 5 12.46 15.56 7.11
C LEU A 5 10.99 15.99 7.21
N ALA A 6 10.66 17.24 6.88
CA ALA A 6 9.30 17.76 6.89
C ALA A 6 8.37 16.93 5.97
N SER A 7 8.75 16.73 4.70
CA SER A 7 7.94 15.94 3.76
C SER A 7 7.75 14.48 4.21
N ARG A 8 8.77 13.89 4.86
CA ARG A 8 8.66 12.54 5.44
C ARG A 8 7.67 12.51 6.60
N ASP A 9 7.75 13.48 7.50
CA ASP A 9 6.85 13.59 8.65
C ASP A 9 5.40 13.81 8.19
N ALA A 10 5.18 14.71 7.22
CA ALA A 10 3.87 14.95 6.63
C ALA A 10 3.30 13.70 5.96
N LEU A 11 4.09 12.98 5.15
CA LEU A 11 3.67 11.71 4.55
C LEU A 11 3.35 10.65 5.61
N THR A 12 4.17 10.56 6.67
CA THR A 12 3.94 9.62 7.77
C THR A 12 2.62 9.91 8.47
N GLU A 13 2.32 11.18 8.74
CA GLU A 13 1.05 11.59 9.34
C GLU A 13 -0.14 11.26 8.43
N LEU A 14 -0.06 11.60 7.14
CA LEU A 14 -1.12 11.30 6.17
C LEU A 14 -1.38 9.80 6.06
N ILE A 15 -0.34 8.98 5.92
CA ILE A 15 -0.50 7.52 5.86
C ILE A 15 -1.03 6.97 7.19
N ASN A 16 -0.60 7.52 8.32
CA ASN A 16 -1.09 7.09 9.63
C ASN A 16 -2.59 7.37 9.82
N ILE A 17 -3.10 8.49 9.29
CA ILE A 17 -4.54 8.77 9.21
C ILE A 17 -5.25 7.72 8.34
N GLY A 18 -4.68 7.37 7.18
CA GLY A 18 -5.19 6.31 6.31
C GLY A 18 -5.21 4.95 7.02
N TYR A 19 -4.15 4.62 7.74
CA TYR A 19 -4.05 3.39 8.54
C TYR A 19 -5.10 3.32 9.65
N GLY A 20 -5.36 4.43 10.34
CA GLY A 20 -6.42 4.49 11.34
C GLY A 20 -7.80 4.17 10.74
N ARG A 21 -8.11 4.72 9.57
CA ARG A 21 -9.36 4.42 8.83
C ARG A 21 -9.42 2.98 8.36
N ALA A 22 -8.33 2.47 7.78
CA ALA A 22 -8.26 1.08 7.33
C ALA A 22 -8.41 0.09 8.48
N ALA A 23 -7.73 0.34 9.61
CA ALA A 23 -7.82 -0.50 10.80
C ALA A 23 -9.24 -0.51 11.38
N GLY A 24 -9.95 0.63 11.39
CA GLY A 24 -11.35 0.72 11.76
C GLY A 24 -12.24 -0.13 10.86
N ALA A 25 -12.16 0.07 9.54
CA ALA A 25 -12.96 -0.66 8.56
C ALA A 25 -12.68 -2.18 8.59
N LEU A 26 -11.42 -2.59 8.68
CA LEU A 26 -11.05 -4.00 8.81
C LEU A 26 -11.55 -4.60 10.14
N SER A 27 -11.54 -3.82 11.22
CA SER A 27 -12.06 -4.29 12.52
C SER A 27 -13.58 -4.49 12.50
N GLU A 28 -14.31 -3.60 11.83
CA GLU A 28 -15.76 -3.73 11.61
C GLU A 28 -16.08 -4.94 10.74
N LEU A 29 -15.35 -5.13 9.64
CA LEU A 29 -15.55 -6.24 8.71
C LEU A 29 -15.33 -7.60 9.38
N THR A 30 -14.32 -7.71 10.23
CA THR A 30 -13.88 -9.00 10.78
C THR A 30 -14.39 -9.28 12.21
N GLY A 31 -14.92 -8.28 12.88
CA GLY A 31 -15.27 -8.37 14.30
C GLY A 31 -14.06 -8.47 15.25
N TYR A 32 -12.83 -8.32 14.73
CA TYR A 32 -11.60 -8.38 15.53
C TYR A 32 -10.91 -7.02 15.58
N ARG A 33 -10.27 -6.73 16.71
CA ARG A 33 -9.43 -5.52 16.82
C ARG A 33 -8.20 -5.68 15.95
N ILE A 34 -8.11 -4.86 14.91
CA ILE A 34 -6.95 -4.76 14.01
C ILE A 34 -6.23 -3.45 14.30
N MET A 35 -4.91 -3.53 14.37
CA MET A 35 -4.04 -2.36 14.51
C MET A 35 -3.00 -2.37 13.39
N LEU A 36 -2.76 -1.22 12.82
CA LEU A 36 -1.65 -0.97 11.91
C LEU A 36 -0.61 -0.14 12.66
N GLU A 37 0.65 -0.57 12.63
CA GLU A 37 1.73 0.18 13.28
C GLU A 37 2.07 1.45 12.48
N VAL A 38 2.67 2.43 13.16
CA VAL A 38 3.11 3.67 12.49
C VAL A 38 4.05 3.32 11.33
N PRO A 39 3.77 3.82 10.11
CA PRO A 39 4.52 3.44 8.94
C PRO A 39 5.94 4.02 8.93
N GLN A 40 6.87 3.25 8.37
CA GLN A 40 8.18 3.76 7.96
C GLN A 40 8.13 4.02 6.46
N ILE A 41 8.46 5.25 6.05
CA ILE A 41 8.34 5.69 4.65
C ILE A 41 9.70 6.04 4.09
N SER A 42 9.98 5.56 2.89
CA SER A 42 11.17 5.90 2.11
C SER A 42 10.83 6.09 0.63
N LEU A 43 11.56 6.98 -0.03
CA LEU A 43 11.43 7.25 -1.46
C LEU A 43 12.65 6.68 -2.19
N HIS A 44 12.41 5.94 -3.25
CA HIS A 44 13.45 5.31 -4.06
C HIS A 44 13.20 5.50 -5.55
N GLU A 45 14.25 5.45 -6.35
CA GLU A 45 14.13 5.29 -7.80
C GLU A 45 13.58 3.88 -8.11
N ILE A 46 12.74 3.77 -9.11
CA ILE A 46 12.04 2.53 -9.46
C ILE A 46 13.03 1.38 -9.72
N ALA A 47 14.19 1.68 -10.31
CA ALA A 47 15.24 0.70 -10.59
C ALA A 47 15.80 0.03 -9.31
N SER A 48 15.74 0.72 -8.16
CA SER A 48 16.23 0.21 -6.88
C SER A 48 15.17 -0.60 -6.13
N ILE A 49 13.89 -0.42 -6.45
CA ILE A 49 12.79 -1.03 -5.69
C ILE A 49 12.74 -2.54 -5.87
N GLY A 50 12.94 -3.04 -7.10
CA GLY A 50 12.95 -4.48 -7.37
C GLY A 50 13.96 -5.22 -6.49
N PRO A 51 15.26 -4.92 -6.60
CA PRO A 51 16.28 -5.54 -5.75
C PRO A 51 15.99 -5.40 -4.24
N MET A 52 15.56 -4.23 -3.77
CA MET A 52 15.24 -4.02 -2.36
C MET A 52 14.07 -4.89 -1.89
N LEU A 53 13.04 -5.07 -2.70
CA LEU A 53 11.91 -5.93 -2.37
C LEU A 53 12.30 -7.41 -2.42
N GLU A 54 13.17 -7.83 -3.34
CA GLU A 54 13.67 -9.20 -3.43
C GLU A 54 14.54 -9.58 -2.23
N ASP A 55 15.25 -8.61 -1.62
CA ASP A 55 16.03 -8.82 -0.40
C ASP A 55 15.16 -9.07 0.85
N ILE A 56 13.88 -8.63 0.83
CA ILE A 56 12.99 -8.65 2.00
C ILE A 56 11.72 -9.49 1.82
N LEU A 57 11.35 -9.81 0.58
CA LEU A 57 10.20 -10.65 0.24
C LEU A 57 10.70 -11.86 -0.54
N ASP A 58 10.66 -13.04 0.05
CA ASP A 58 11.21 -14.26 -0.54
C ASP A 58 10.19 -14.95 -1.45
N GLY A 59 10.65 -15.43 -2.60
CA GLY A 59 9.92 -16.29 -3.51
C GLY A 59 8.73 -15.61 -4.20
N ARG A 60 7.54 -16.22 -4.05
CA ARG A 60 6.30 -15.69 -4.64
C ARG A 60 5.62 -14.72 -3.69
N VAL A 61 5.16 -13.63 -4.24
CA VAL A 61 4.56 -12.51 -3.53
C VAL A 61 3.10 -12.35 -3.95
N ALA A 62 2.21 -12.28 -2.99
CA ALA A 62 0.84 -11.84 -3.20
C ALA A 62 0.84 -10.31 -3.31
N SER A 63 0.42 -9.79 -4.45
CA SER A 63 0.33 -8.36 -4.75
C SER A 63 -1.10 -7.95 -5.02
N VAL A 64 -1.66 -7.06 -4.22
CA VAL A 64 -2.90 -6.35 -4.55
C VAL A 64 -2.52 -5.01 -5.17
N ASN A 65 -2.79 -4.85 -6.46
CA ASN A 65 -2.47 -3.65 -7.23
C ASN A 65 -3.72 -2.84 -7.53
N GLN A 66 -3.65 -1.54 -7.29
CA GLN A 66 -4.69 -0.57 -7.61
C GLN A 66 -4.08 0.63 -8.34
N ALA A 67 -4.50 0.86 -9.58
CA ALA A 67 -4.12 2.06 -10.32
C ALA A 67 -4.96 3.26 -9.85
N PHE A 68 -4.34 4.42 -9.83
CA PHE A 68 -5.04 5.68 -9.60
C PHE A 68 -4.70 6.69 -10.68
N THR A 69 -5.66 7.57 -10.97
CA THR A 69 -5.57 8.57 -12.04
C THR A 69 -6.28 9.86 -11.63
N GLY A 70 -5.93 10.95 -12.28
CA GLY A 70 -6.50 12.27 -12.02
C GLY A 70 -5.41 13.33 -12.05
N SER A 71 -5.38 14.19 -11.05
CA SER A 71 -4.33 15.19 -10.91
C SER A 71 -2.95 14.60 -10.63
N MET A 72 -2.91 13.40 -10.07
CA MET A 72 -1.75 12.51 -9.97
C MET A 72 -2.13 11.15 -10.50
N SER A 73 -1.17 10.43 -11.07
CA SER A 73 -1.37 9.08 -11.56
C SER A 73 -0.26 8.15 -11.10
N GLY A 74 -0.59 6.87 -10.96
CA GLY A 74 0.35 5.87 -10.50
C GLY A 74 -0.33 4.56 -10.16
N ASN A 75 0.41 3.72 -9.45
CA ASN A 75 -0.08 2.45 -8.93
C ASN A 75 0.28 2.33 -7.46
N ALA A 76 -0.65 1.80 -6.68
CA ALA A 76 -0.40 1.42 -5.30
C ALA A 76 -0.50 -0.11 -5.17
N LEU A 77 0.47 -0.70 -4.51
CA LEU A 77 0.58 -2.14 -4.32
C LEU A 77 0.63 -2.44 -2.82
N LEU A 78 -0.14 -3.41 -2.39
CA LEU A 78 0.10 -4.11 -1.14
C LEU A 78 0.81 -5.41 -1.47
N LEU A 79 2.01 -5.61 -0.92
CA LEU A 79 2.87 -6.76 -1.15
C LEU A 79 3.01 -7.57 0.15
N LEU A 80 2.75 -8.86 0.05
CA LEU A 80 2.91 -9.83 1.13
C LEU A 80 3.64 -11.04 0.58
N ASP A 81 4.65 -11.56 1.26
CA ASP A 81 5.12 -12.90 0.93
C ASP A 81 3.98 -13.91 1.07
N GLU A 82 4.07 -15.06 0.40
CA GLU A 82 2.98 -16.04 0.37
C GLU A 82 2.61 -16.54 1.76
N SER A 83 3.59 -16.68 2.65
CA SER A 83 3.37 -17.12 4.04
C SER A 83 2.63 -16.07 4.87
N SER A 84 2.98 -14.80 4.72
CA SER A 84 2.30 -13.66 5.34
C SER A 84 0.87 -13.49 4.82
N ALA A 85 0.65 -13.66 3.52
CA ALA A 85 -0.68 -13.63 2.93
C ALA A 85 -1.59 -14.74 3.49
N ILE A 86 -1.08 -15.99 3.57
CA ILE A 86 -1.79 -17.11 4.18
C ILE A 86 -2.05 -16.85 5.67
N ALA A 87 -1.05 -16.35 6.41
CA ALA A 87 -1.24 -16.04 7.82
C ALA A 87 -2.30 -14.95 8.04
N LEU A 88 -2.28 -13.90 7.21
CA LEU A 88 -3.26 -12.82 7.27
C LEU A 88 -4.68 -13.33 6.95
N SER A 89 -4.84 -14.12 5.90
CA SER A 89 -6.15 -14.69 5.55
C SER A 89 -6.71 -15.58 6.67
N ARG A 90 -5.87 -16.40 7.32
CA ARG A 90 -6.27 -17.23 8.46
C ARG A 90 -6.68 -16.42 9.69
N LEU A 91 -5.96 -15.33 9.97
CA LEU A 91 -6.28 -14.44 11.10
C LEU A 91 -7.63 -13.74 10.92
N LEU A 92 -8.01 -13.49 9.66
CA LEU A 92 -9.25 -12.79 9.29
C LEU A 92 -10.40 -13.72 8.96
N SER A 93 -10.14 -14.99 8.66
CA SER A 93 -11.17 -15.99 8.39
C SER A 93 -11.85 -16.43 9.68
N GLU A 94 -13.17 -16.63 9.63
CA GLU A 94 -13.92 -17.31 10.69
C GLU A 94 -13.69 -18.83 10.67
N ASP A 95 -13.40 -19.38 9.50
CA ASP A 95 -13.15 -20.79 9.29
C ASP A 95 -11.68 -21.13 9.54
N ARG A 96 -11.42 -21.89 10.61
CA ARG A 96 -10.08 -22.35 11.01
C ARG A 96 -9.51 -23.44 10.08
N SER A 97 -10.28 -23.93 9.13
CA SER A 97 -9.88 -24.97 8.17
C SER A 97 -9.19 -24.42 6.92
N VAL A 98 -8.81 -23.15 6.89
CA VAL A 98 -8.12 -22.55 5.74
C VAL A 98 -6.83 -23.30 5.45
N ASP A 99 -6.76 -23.90 4.27
CA ASP A 99 -5.62 -24.66 3.76
C ASP A 99 -4.30 -23.87 3.85
N ALA A 100 -3.17 -24.59 3.87
CA ALA A 100 -1.83 -24.01 3.84
C ALA A 100 -1.47 -23.38 2.48
N ARG A 101 -2.47 -22.99 1.69
CA ARG A 101 -2.32 -22.43 0.34
C ARG A 101 -3.20 -21.21 0.16
N LEU A 102 -2.81 -20.32 -0.74
CA LEU A 102 -3.66 -19.22 -1.20
C LEU A 102 -4.77 -19.75 -2.11
N ASP A 103 -5.77 -20.37 -1.51
CA ASP A 103 -6.99 -20.82 -2.17
C ASP A 103 -7.87 -19.63 -2.60
N SER A 104 -9.04 -19.88 -3.19
CA SER A 104 -9.96 -18.84 -3.65
C SER A 104 -10.44 -17.94 -2.52
N ASN A 105 -10.73 -18.50 -1.34
CA ASN A 105 -11.20 -17.76 -0.18
C ASN A 105 -10.09 -16.87 0.40
N ALA A 106 -8.87 -17.39 0.57
CA ALA A 106 -7.72 -16.62 1.01
C ALA A 106 -7.42 -15.45 0.04
N ARG A 107 -7.53 -15.70 -1.27
CA ARG A 107 -7.33 -14.67 -2.30
C ARG A 107 -8.39 -13.55 -2.22
N GLU A 108 -9.64 -13.88 -1.96
CA GLU A 108 -10.72 -12.92 -1.78
C GLU A 108 -10.48 -12.06 -0.53
N ILE A 109 -10.13 -12.68 0.59
CA ILE A 109 -9.80 -11.97 1.84
C ILE A 109 -8.64 -11.00 1.63
N ILE A 110 -7.54 -11.44 1.00
CA ILE A 110 -6.37 -10.58 0.76
C ILE A 110 -6.71 -9.44 -0.22
N THR A 111 -7.53 -9.70 -1.22
CA THR A 111 -8.01 -8.66 -2.15
C THR A 111 -8.80 -7.59 -1.41
N GLU A 112 -9.70 -7.99 -0.52
CA GLU A 112 -10.51 -7.06 0.27
C GLU A 112 -9.67 -6.27 1.28
N VAL A 113 -8.71 -6.91 1.96
CA VAL A 113 -7.74 -6.21 2.81
C VAL A 113 -6.96 -5.16 2.02
N GLY A 114 -6.46 -5.53 0.84
CA GLY A 114 -5.77 -4.61 -0.05
C GLY A 114 -6.66 -3.45 -0.49
N ASN A 115 -7.91 -3.75 -0.88
CA ASN A 115 -8.91 -2.75 -1.25
C ASN A 115 -9.11 -1.72 -0.14
N ILE A 116 -9.39 -2.17 1.07
CA ILE A 116 -9.62 -1.31 2.24
C ILE A 116 -8.38 -0.47 2.55
N LEU A 117 -7.20 -1.09 2.62
CA LEU A 117 -5.95 -0.40 2.96
C LEU A 117 -5.56 0.63 1.90
N LEU A 118 -5.53 0.23 0.63
CA LEU A 118 -5.13 1.10 -0.47
C LEU A 118 -6.10 2.27 -0.63
N ASN A 119 -7.41 2.03 -0.61
CA ASN A 119 -8.40 3.10 -0.69
C ASN A 119 -8.33 4.06 0.49
N ALA A 120 -8.10 3.57 1.70
CA ALA A 120 -7.95 4.43 2.88
C ALA A 120 -6.71 5.33 2.76
N CYS A 121 -5.57 4.79 2.32
CA CYS A 121 -4.33 5.55 2.17
C CYS A 121 -4.39 6.53 1.00
N LEU A 122 -4.79 6.06 -0.18
CA LEU A 122 -4.90 6.91 -1.37
C LEU A 122 -6.00 7.97 -1.23
N GLY A 123 -7.11 7.63 -0.55
CA GLY A 123 -8.21 8.55 -0.26
C GLY A 123 -7.77 9.71 0.63
N VAL A 124 -6.80 9.50 1.52
CA VAL A 124 -6.21 10.57 2.33
C VAL A 124 -5.49 11.58 1.42
N PHE A 125 -4.70 11.12 0.44
CA PHE A 125 -4.08 12.01 -0.53
C PHE A 125 -5.13 12.84 -1.29
N GLY A 126 -6.18 12.19 -1.80
CA GLY A 126 -7.26 12.89 -2.50
C GLY A 126 -7.95 13.94 -1.63
N ASN A 127 -8.32 13.59 -0.43
CA ASN A 127 -9.14 14.43 0.45
C ASN A 127 -8.34 15.54 1.16
N LEU A 128 -7.21 15.18 1.80
CA LEU A 128 -6.45 16.14 2.61
C LEU A 128 -5.57 17.05 1.75
N LEU A 129 -5.02 16.52 0.68
CA LEU A 129 -4.26 17.32 -0.29
C LEU A 129 -5.18 18.04 -1.29
N ARG A 130 -6.50 17.78 -1.26
CA ARG A 130 -7.50 18.36 -2.17
C ARG A 130 -7.20 18.09 -3.65
N VAL A 131 -6.74 16.89 -3.93
CA VAL A 131 -6.35 16.44 -5.27
C VAL A 131 -7.41 15.45 -5.78
N PRO A 132 -8.13 15.75 -6.88
CA PRO A 132 -9.07 14.79 -7.44
C PRO A 132 -8.34 13.56 -7.98
N VAL A 133 -8.64 12.40 -7.41
CA VAL A 133 -8.07 11.11 -7.78
C VAL A 133 -9.20 10.09 -7.94
N SER A 134 -9.13 9.30 -9.00
CA SER A 134 -10.02 8.16 -9.27
C SER A 134 -9.24 6.86 -9.18
N PHE A 135 -9.85 5.82 -8.62
CA PHE A 135 -9.22 4.54 -8.36
C PHE A 135 -9.80 3.45 -9.26
N SER A 136 -8.95 2.54 -9.74
CA SER A 136 -9.40 1.31 -10.39
C SER A 136 -9.88 0.28 -9.36
N VAL A 137 -10.52 -0.78 -9.83
CA VAL A 137 -10.77 -1.96 -9.02
C VAL A 137 -9.41 -2.61 -8.69
N PRO A 138 -9.14 -2.97 -7.43
CA PRO A 138 -7.90 -3.65 -7.06
C PRO A 138 -7.86 -5.07 -7.65
N MET A 139 -6.66 -5.51 -8.01
CA MET A 139 -6.42 -6.81 -8.61
C MET A 139 -5.33 -7.55 -7.83
N LEU A 140 -5.63 -8.78 -7.42
CA LEU A 140 -4.65 -9.68 -6.80
C LEU A 140 -3.91 -10.48 -7.87
N SER A 141 -2.60 -10.48 -7.80
CA SER A 141 -1.71 -11.43 -8.49
C SER A 141 -0.76 -12.10 -7.50
N VAL A 142 -0.26 -13.29 -7.85
CA VAL A 142 0.77 -13.99 -7.05
C VAL A 142 1.88 -14.37 -8.00
N ASP A 143 3.01 -13.67 -7.91
CA ASP A 143 4.13 -13.80 -8.83
C ASP A 143 5.45 -13.38 -8.17
N THR A 144 6.55 -13.42 -8.91
CA THR A 144 7.83 -12.85 -8.49
C THR A 144 7.81 -11.31 -8.54
N ILE A 145 8.65 -10.66 -7.74
CA ILE A 145 8.75 -9.19 -7.74
C ILE A 145 9.02 -8.61 -9.13
N PRO A 146 9.99 -9.15 -9.93
CA PRO A 146 10.21 -8.63 -11.29
C PRO A 146 8.95 -8.70 -12.17
N ALA A 147 8.22 -9.82 -12.15
CA ALA A 147 7.01 -9.99 -12.94
C ALA A 147 5.89 -9.02 -12.51
N ILE A 148 5.73 -8.79 -11.20
CA ILE A 148 4.78 -7.81 -10.65
C ILE A 148 5.13 -6.41 -11.14
N LEU A 149 6.39 -5.97 -10.99
CA LEU A 149 6.83 -4.63 -11.39
C LEU A 149 6.74 -4.43 -12.90
N GLU A 150 7.09 -5.44 -13.70
CA GLU A 150 6.92 -5.41 -15.15
C GLU A 150 5.45 -5.24 -15.55
N SER A 151 4.54 -6.01 -14.93
CA SER A 151 3.10 -5.89 -15.16
C SER A 151 2.56 -4.49 -14.81
N VAL A 152 3.05 -3.89 -13.73
CA VAL A 152 2.70 -2.52 -13.32
C VAL A 152 3.22 -1.50 -14.33
N ALA A 153 4.47 -1.63 -14.76
CA ALA A 153 5.09 -0.72 -15.74
C ALA A 153 4.36 -0.76 -17.09
N HIS A 154 3.96 -1.95 -17.57
CA HIS A 154 3.21 -2.10 -18.83
C HIS A 154 1.80 -1.46 -18.80
N ARG A 155 1.17 -1.37 -17.63
CA ARG A 155 -0.17 -0.78 -17.47
C ARG A 155 -0.14 0.69 -17.10
N ALA A 156 1.04 1.23 -16.78
CA ALA A 156 1.19 2.63 -16.39
C ALA A 156 0.91 3.56 -17.58
N ARG A 157 0.23 4.68 -17.32
CA ARG A 157 -0.06 5.70 -18.33
C ARG A 157 1.13 6.60 -18.63
N GLU A 158 2.07 6.68 -17.72
CA GLU A 158 3.32 7.43 -17.83
C GLU A 158 4.48 6.58 -17.32
N PRO A 159 5.74 6.85 -17.76
CA PRO A 159 6.89 6.14 -17.24
C PRO A 159 6.99 6.29 -15.72
N LEU A 160 7.00 5.17 -15.01
CA LEU A 160 7.20 5.15 -13.57
C LEU A 160 8.68 5.37 -13.28
N GLN A 161 9.01 6.25 -12.35
CA GLN A 161 10.38 6.62 -12.03
C GLN A 161 10.71 6.50 -10.56
N PHE A 162 9.72 6.68 -9.69
CA PHE A 162 9.90 6.67 -8.25
C PHE A 162 8.88 5.78 -7.56
N GLY A 163 9.24 5.26 -6.40
CA GLY A 163 8.33 4.56 -5.51
C GLY A 163 8.51 4.99 -4.06
N LEU A 164 7.39 5.27 -3.43
CA LEU A 164 7.29 5.39 -1.98
C LEU A 164 7.11 4.00 -1.42
N MET A 165 8.10 3.51 -0.68
CA MET A 165 7.99 2.27 0.07
C MET A 165 7.48 2.58 1.49
N ILE A 166 6.44 1.88 1.90
CA ILE A 166 5.78 2.04 3.18
C ILE A 166 5.74 0.66 3.86
N HIS A 167 6.56 0.49 4.88
CA HIS A 167 6.55 -0.74 5.65
C HIS A 167 5.28 -0.83 6.47
N THR A 168 4.48 -1.86 6.24
CA THR A 168 3.16 -2.07 6.84
C THR A 168 3.19 -3.29 7.76
N ARG A 169 2.83 -3.11 9.03
CA ARG A 169 2.69 -4.22 9.98
C ARG A 169 1.27 -4.27 10.52
N PHE A 170 0.63 -5.41 10.30
CA PHE A 170 -0.70 -5.73 10.84
C PHE A 170 -0.55 -6.45 12.18
N ARG A 171 -1.23 -5.96 13.20
CA ARG A 171 -1.35 -6.64 14.49
C ARG A 171 -2.81 -7.05 14.70
N ILE A 172 -3.07 -8.36 14.70
CA ILE A 172 -4.41 -8.94 14.78
C ILE A 172 -4.42 -10.01 15.85
N LYS A 173 -5.27 -9.90 16.87
CA LYS A 173 -5.32 -10.84 18.00
C LYS A 173 -3.92 -11.06 18.59
N THR A 174 -3.42 -12.31 18.50
CA THR A 174 -2.09 -12.72 18.96
C THR A 174 -1.07 -12.81 17.82
N GLY A 175 -1.47 -12.51 16.57
CA GLY A 175 -0.63 -12.61 15.39
C GLY A 175 -0.16 -11.26 14.87
N ASN A 176 1.04 -11.25 14.31
CA ASN A 176 1.57 -10.12 13.55
C ASN A 176 1.88 -10.59 12.13
N VAL A 177 1.50 -9.78 11.16
CA VAL A 177 1.81 -10.00 9.75
C VAL A 177 2.49 -8.75 9.22
N THR A 178 3.58 -8.94 8.51
CA THR A 178 4.34 -7.86 7.87
C THR A 178 4.07 -7.86 6.39
N GLY A 179 3.92 -6.67 5.81
CA GLY A 179 3.80 -6.46 4.38
C GLY A 179 4.38 -5.11 3.99
N TYR A 180 4.33 -4.82 2.71
CA TYR A 180 4.82 -3.56 2.18
C TYR A 180 3.75 -2.93 1.30
N MET A 181 3.48 -1.65 1.52
CA MET A 181 2.74 -0.85 0.56
C MET A 181 3.75 -0.05 -0.26
N VAL A 182 3.63 -0.15 -1.58
CA VAL A 182 4.50 0.59 -2.51
C VAL A 182 3.61 1.45 -3.40
N ILE A 183 3.85 2.76 -3.41
CA ILE A 183 3.17 3.68 -4.31
C ILE A 183 4.17 4.11 -5.38
N VAL A 184 3.95 3.69 -6.62
CA VAL A 184 4.84 4.01 -7.76
C VAL A 184 4.24 5.15 -8.59
N LEU A 185 5.09 6.12 -8.91
CA LEU A 185 4.73 7.40 -9.52
C LEU A 185 5.69 7.75 -10.66
N GLY A 186 5.20 8.47 -11.67
CA GLY A 186 6.03 9.24 -12.57
C GLY A 186 6.53 10.54 -11.90
N ILE A 187 7.51 11.20 -12.53
CA ILE A 187 8.12 12.41 -11.96
C ILE A 187 7.11 13.55 -11.76
N ALA A 188 6.22 13.76 -12.71
CA ALA A 188 5.22 14.82 -12.61
C ALA A 188 4.25 14.62 -11.45
N SER A 189 3.84 13.36 -11.21
CA SER A 189 2.97 12.99 -10.10
C SER A 189 3.68 13.10 -8.76
N LEU A 190 4.96 12.74 -8.68
CA LEU A 190 5.78 12.93 -7.48
C LEU A 190 5.98 14.42 -7.16
N ASP A 191 6.37 15.23 -8.13
CA ASP A 191 6.55 16.67 -7.96
C ASP A 191 5.25 17.34 -7.48
N ARG A 192 4.12 16.90 -8.00
CA ARG A 192 2.82 17.39 -7.54
C ARG A 192 2.55 16.96 -6.10
N LEU A 193 2.78 15.70 -5.76
CA LEU A 193 2.64 15.22 -4.39
C LEU A 193 3.45 16.05 -3.41
N MET A 194 4.72 16.35 -3.73
CA MET A 194 5.59 17.15 -2.87
C MET A 194 5.04 18.58 -2.67
N ARG A 195 4.60 19.24 -3.74
CA ARG A 195 3.99 20.59 -3.64
C ARG A 195 2.73 20.60 -2.79
N GLU A 196 1.85 19.62 -2.96
CA GLU A 196 0.61 19.55 -2.19
C GLU A 196 0.88 19.24 -0.69
N LEU A 197 1.92 18.45 -0.40
CA LEU A 197 2.37 18.22 0.98
C LEU A 197 2.85 19.51 1.64
N GLU A 198 3.70 20.31 0.97
CA GLU A 198 4.16 21.59 1.49
C GLU A 198 2.99 22.54 1.78
N GLN A 199 2.01 22.61 0.89
CA GLN A 199 0.81 23.42 1.10
C GLN A 199 -0.05 22.90 2.26
N TRP A 200 -0.14 21.58 2.43
CA TRP A 200 -0.87 20.97 3.52
C TRP A 200 -0.21 21.30 4.86
N GLU A 201 1.10 21.18 4.98
CA GLU A 201 1.86 21.56 6.18
C GLU A 201 1.62 23.04 6.55
N GLN A 202 1.69 23.95 5.56
CA GLN A 202 1.43 25.37 5.78
C GLN A 202 0.02 25.64 6.32
N ARG A 203 -0.98 24.87 5.88
CA ARG A 203 -2.36 24.97 6.37
C ARG A 203 -2.53 24.45 7.80
N GLN A 204 -1.68 23.53 8.27
CA GLN A 204 -1.72 23.01 9.65
C GLN A 204 -1.07 23.96 10.66
N MET A 205 -0.19 24.84 10.21
CA MET A 205 0.50 25.82 11.06
C MET A 205 -0.26 27.14 11.26
N GLN A 206 -1.38 27.34 10.56
CA GLN A 206 -2.28 28.49 10.67
C GLN A 206 -3.48 28.21 11.58
#